data_f25559ba33ad6c37b2cb9fd826d54845
#
_entry.id   f25559ba33ad6c37b2cb9fd826d54845
#
_cell.length_a   1.000
_cell.length_b   1.000
_cell.length_c   1.000
_cell.angle_alpha   90.00
_cell.angle_beta   90.00
_cell.angle_gamma   90.00
#
_symmetry.space_group_name_H-M   'P 1'
#
loop_
_entity.id
_entity.type
_entity.pdbx_description
1 polymer ?
#
loop_
_entity_poly.entity_id
_entity_poly.type
_entity_poly.pdbx_seq_one_letter_code
_entity_poly.pdbx_strand_id
1 'polypeptide(L)'
;SSYVLSSKAFFGWKGIDKKPNQHGLSRKHLMEACHEALQRMQVDYLDLYYCHRPDKNVPMEEVVRTMNTLIQQGKILYWGTSEWSAAEIVEAHMVARELGLEGPAVEQPEYNMFNRNKIESDYLTIFKNIGMGTTIWSPLASGLLTGKYNDGIPEGSRLSLEGYEWLRNKALIGEKIEKVVQLGKLADELGVKLPVLSVAWCIKNPNVTTAILGATKESQLEETLKAIEFLPQLNEEVMSRIDEILGNKPHLPEH
;
A
#
# COMPACT_ATOMS: atom_id res chain seq x y z
N SER A 1 -17.36 -2.33 16.28
CA SER A 1 -17.51 -2.80 14.88
C SER A 1 -16.45 -3.85 14.55
N SER A 2 -16.71 -4.66 13.54
CA SER A 2 -15.79 -5.74 13.09
C SER A 2 -14.89 -5.32 11.93
N TYR A 3 -14.93 -4.07 11.51
CA TYR A 3 -14.12 -3.54 10.42
C TYR A 3 -13.26 -2.35 10.89
N VAL A 4 -12.18 -2.10 10.18
CA VAL A 4 -11.27 -0.96 10.36
C VAL A 4 -11.52 0.03 9.24
N LEU A 5 -11.91 1.24 9.58
CA LEU A 5 -12.22 2.31 8.64
C LEU A 5 -11.05 3.27 8.50
N SER A 6 -10.67 3.58 7.27
CA SER A 6 -9.51 4.46 7.04
C SER A 6 -9.77 5.53 5.98
N SER A 7 -9.07 6.66 6.12
CA SER A 7 -8.99 7.71 5.11
C SER A 7 -7.58 8.31 5.05
N LYS A 8 -7.33 9.22 4.11
CA LYS A 8 -6.02 9.79 3.85
C LYS A 8 -6.12 11.29 3.54
N ALA A 9 -5.07 12.06 3.87
CA ALA A 9 -4.90 13.43 3.41
C ALA A 9 -3.53 13.63 2.76
N PHE A 10 -3.49 14.35 1.68
CA PHE A 10 -2.35 14.95 0.99
C PHE A 10 -2.79 15.64 -0.31
N PHE A 11 -3.37 14.87 -1.27
CA PHE A 11 -3.63 15.35 -2.64
C PHE A 11 -4.80 16.33 -2.75
N GLY A 12 -5.67 16.40 -1.75
CA GLY A 12 -6.96 17.07 -1.86
C GLY A 12 -7.89 16.37 -2.87
N TRP A 13 -9.18 16.66 -2.77
CA TRP A 13 -10.19 16.02 -3.61
C TRP A 13 -10.59 16.88 -4.84
N LYS A 14 -10.16 18.14 -4.91
CA LYS A 14 -10.56 19.10 -5.96
C LYS A 14 -9.72 19.02 -7.25
N GLY A 15 -9.01 17.91 -7.47
CA GLY A 15 -8.31 17.66 -8.74
C GLY A 15 -7.19 18.63 -9.06
N ILE A 16 -7.14 19.13 -10.31
CA ILE A 16 -6.04 19.96 -10.85
C ILE A 16 -6.11 21.40 -10.32
N ASP A 17 -7.30 21.92 -10.02
CA ASP A 17 -7.51 23.30 -9.57
C ASP A 17 -7.30 23.48 -8.06
N LYS A 18 -6.16 22.98 -7.57
CA LYS A 18 -5.81 23.09 -6.14
C LYS A 18 -5.42 24.53 -5.81
N LYS A 19 -6.18 25.13 -4.90
CA LYS A 19 -5.80 26.39 -4.27
C LYS A 19 -4.74 26.17 -3.19
N PRO A 20 -4.00 27.21 -2.79
CA PRO A 20 -3.13 27.14 -1.62
C PRO A 20 -3.89 26.56 -0.40
N ASN A 21 -3.20 25.76 0.42
CA ASN A 21 -3.75 25.07 1.60
C ASN A 21 -4.77 23.94 1.34
N GLN A 22 -4.97 23.53 0.09
CA GLN A 22 -5.88 22.39 -0.25
C GLN A 22 -5.12 21.10 -0.55
N HIS A 23 -3.84 21.02 -0.20
CA HIS A 23 -2.99 19.84 -0.33
C HIS A 23 -1.84 19.88 0.67
N GLY A 24 -1.09 18.77 0.76
CA GLY A 24 0.05 18.65 1.66
C GLY A 24 -0.35 18.19 3.07
N LEU A 25 0.57 18.39 4.02
CA LEU A 25 0.41 17.95 5.40
C LEU A 25 0.39 19.09 6.42
N SER A 26 0.14 20.33 5.98
CA SER A 26 -0.02 21.44 6.92
C SER A 26 -1.15 21.14 7.93
N ARG A 27 -1.03 21.67 9.12
CA ARG A 27 -2.05 21.55 10.18
C ARG A 27 -3.45 21.87 9.66
N LYS A 28 -3.56 23.01 8.94
CA LYS A 28 -4.85 23.42 8.38
C LYS A 28 -5.44 22.34 7.49
N HIS A 29 -4.66 21.84 6.52
CA HIS A 29 -5.16 20.85 5.56
C HIS A 29 -5.46 19.50 6.22
N LEU A 30 -4.61 19.02 7.12
CA LEU A 30 -4.84 17.77 7.84
C LEU A 30 -6.13 17.80 8.65
N MET A 31 -6.37 18.89 9.40
CA MET A 31 -7.58 19.06 10.21
C MET A 31 -8.84 19.13 9.33
N GLU A 32 -8.85 19.99 8.32
CA GLU A 32 -9.99 20.17 7.42
C GLU A 32 -10.30 18.88 6.63
N ALA A 33 -9.29 18.25 6.05
CA ALA A 33 -9.44 17.01 5.28
C ALA A 33 -9.96 15.84 6.15
N CYS A 34 -9.57 15.78 7.43
CA CYS A 34 -10.09 14.79 8.36
C CYS A 34 -11.60 15.03 8.61
N HIS A 35 -11.98 16.25 8.96
CA HIS A 35 -13.40 16.58 9.21
C HIS A 35 -14.26 16.36 7.96
N GLU A 36 -13.79 16.76 6.78
CA GLU A 36 -14.47 16.51 5.51
C GLU A 36 -14.60 15.00 5.21
N ALA A 37 -13.57 14.20 5.53
CA ALA A 37 -13.64 12.75 5.36
C ALA A 37 -14.71 12.13 6.27
N LEU A 38 -14.76 12.51 7.54
CA LEU A 38 -15.79 12.07 8.50
C LEU A 38 -17.20 12.40 8.00
N GLN A 39 -17.41 13.62 7.50
CA GLN A 39 -18.69 14.04 6.94
C GLN A 39 -19.10 13.24 5.71
N ARG A 40 -18.17 13.03 4.75
CA ARG A 40 -18.46 12.24 3.53
C ARG A 40 -18.74 10.78 3.84
N MET A 41 -18.05 10.22 4.83
CA MET A 41 -18.23 8.83 5.25
C MET A 41 -19.38 8.63 6.24
N GLN A 42 -19.96 9.71 6.76
CA GLN A 42 -21.07 9.71 7.73
C GLN A 42 -20.71 8.93 9.01
N VAL A 43 -19.51 9.17 9.53
CA VAL A 43 -18.99 8.53 10.74
C VAL A 43 -18.42 9.57 11.69
N ASP A 44 -18.34 9.23 12.99
CA ASP A 44 -17.83 10.12 14.03
C ASP A 44 -16.31 10.08 14.16
N TYR A 45 -15.68 8.96 13.80
CA TYR A 45 -14.23 8.75 13.86
C TYR A 45 -13.73 7.80 12.77
N LEU A 46 -12.43 7.82 12.53
CA LEU A 46 -11.69 6.85 11.71
C LEU A 46 -10.80 6.00 12.62
N ASP A 47 -10.70 4.71 12.32
CA ASP A 47 -9.72 3.85 13.00
C ASP A 47 -8.30 4.23 12.60
N LEU A 48 -8.07 4.46 11.29
CA LEU A 48 -6.76 4.83 10.75
C LEU A 48 -6.87 6.08 9.87
N TYR A 49 -5.97 7.04 10.09
CA TYR A 49 -5.85 8.23 9.23
C TYR A 49 -4.43 8.38 8.73
N TYR A 50 -4.24 8.42 7.42
CA TYR A 50 -2.93 8.39 6.80
C TYR A 50 -2.47 9.75 6.27
N CYS A 51 -1.20 10.08 6.51
CA CYS A 51 -0.44 11.02 5.70
C CYS A 51 -0.09 10.35 4.36
N HIS A 52 -0.87 10.65 3.29
CA HIS A 52 -0.85 9.89 2.03
C HIS A 52 0.48 9.95 1.28
N ARG A 53 1.29 11.01 1.51
CA ARG A 53 2.68 11.17 0.99
C ARG A 53 3.47 12.02 1.99
N PRO A 54 4.80 11.94 2.00
CA PRO A 54 5.61 12.86 2.77
C PRO A 54 5.52 14.28 2.19
N ASP A 55 5.58 15.28 3.06
CA ASP A 55 5.58 16.69 2.67
C ASP A 55 6.89 17.38 3.12
N LYS A 56 7.75 17.68 2.18
CA LYS A 56 9.05 18.31 2.43
C LYS A 56 8.96 19.79 2.85
N ASN A 57 7.78 20.38 2.71
CA ASN A 57 7.56 21.81 3.01
C ASN A 57 6.95 22.03 4.40
N VAL A 58 6.59 20.95 5.11
CA VAL A 58 5.98 21.00 6.43
C VAL A 58 6.92 20.35 7.45
N PRO A 59 7.28 21.02 8.55
CA PRO A 59 8.08 20.41 9.61
C PRO A 59 7.42 19.17 10.18
N MET A 60 8.20 18.12 10.45
CA MET A 60 7.70 16.85 11.00
C MET A 60 6.96 17.05 12.34
N GLU A 61 7.44 17.99 13.15
CA GLU A 61 6.78 18.33 14.41
C GLU A 61 5.34 18.81 14.21
N GLU A 62 5.08 19.62 13.18
CA GLU A 62 3.72 20.10 12.88
C GLU A 62 2.79 18.94 12.51
N VAL A 63 3.28 17.99 11.71
CA VAL A 63 2.53 16.79 11.32
C VAL A 63 2.21 15.94 12.56
N VAL A 64 3.22 15.60 13.35
CA VAL A 64 3.08 14.77 14.56
C VAL A 64 2.10 15.40 15.55
N ARG A 65 2.25 16.70 15.86
CA ARG A 65 1.32 17.41 16.76
C ARG A 65 -0.10 17.44 16.23
N THR A 66 -0.27 17.60 14.92
CA THR A 66 -1.60 17.68 14.31
C THR A 66 -2.31 16.33 14.38
N MET A 67 -1.62 15.24 14.05
CA MET A 67 -2.19 13.90 14.13
C MET A 67 -2.56 13.53 15.57
N ASN A 68 -1.72 13.89 16.54
CA ASN A 68 -2.04 13.70 17.96
C ASN A 68 -3.20 14.58 18.44
N THR A 69 -3.36 15.79 17.91
CA THR A 69 -4.55 16.63 18.18
C THR A 69 -5.83 15.91 17.70
N LEU A 70 -5.82 15.31 16.53
CA LEU A 70 -6.96 14.54 16.02
C LEU A 70 -7.27 13.30 16.88
N ILE A 71 -6.24 12.62 17.40
CA ILE A 71 -6.39 11.51 18.37
C ILE A 71 -7.05 12.03 19.65
N GLN A 72 -6.54 13.11 20.23
CA GLN A 72 -7.08 13.70 21.47
C GLN A 72 -8.54 14.18 21.32
N GLN A 73 -8.92 14.61 20.12
CA GLN A 73 -10.30 14.97 19.77
C GLN A 73 -11.20 13.76 19.53
N GLY A 74 -10.68 12.55 19.56
CA GLY A 74 -11.41 11.32 19.22
C GLY A 74 -11.85 11.24 17.76
N LYS A 75 -11.20 11.96 16.85
CA LYS A 75 -11.52 11.95 15.41
C LYS A 75 -10.82 10.82 14.67
N ILE A 76 -9.69 10.38 15.18
CA ILE A 76 -8.95 9.21 14.70
C ILE A 76 -8.46 8.40 15.89
N LEU A 77 -8.30 7.09 15.74
CA LEU A 77 -7.75 6.24 16.80
C LEU A 77 -6.23 6.09 16.65
N TYR A 78 -5.77 5.87 15.43
CA TYR A 78 -4.36 5.76 15.08
C TYR A 78 -4.07 6.55 13.81
N TRP A 79 -2.81 6.95 13.64
CA TRP A 79 -2.37 7.53 12.38
C TRP A 79 -1.26 6.71 11.73
N GLY A 80 -1.12 6.89 10.44
CA GLY A 80 -0.12 6.21 9.64
C GLY A 80 0.42 7.05 8.52
N THR A 81 1.36 6.47 7.80
CA THR A 81 2.04 7.06 6.66
C THR A 81 1.80 6.23 5.40
N SER A 82 2.05 6.79 4.23
CA SER A 82 1.98 6.05 2.97
C SER A 82 3.07 6.50 2.03
N GLU A 83 3.84 5.55 1.52
CA GLU A 83 4.96 5.79 0.62
C GLU A 83 6.12 6.62 1.23
N TRP A 84 6.18 6.71 2.56
CA TRP A 84 7.29 7.37 3.25
C TRP A 84 8.56 6.52 3.17
N SER A 85 9.72 7.16 3.22
CA SER A 85 10.99 6.48 3.37
C SER A 85 11.18 6.00 4.82
N ALA A 86 12.08 5.03 5.01
CA ALA A 86 12.46 4.57 6.35
C ALA A 86 12.96 5.74 7.24
N ALA A 87 13.73 6.66 6.67
CA ALA A 87 14.25 7.82 7.39
C ALA A 87 13.13 8.75 7.88
N GLU A 88 12.13 9.05 7.04
CA GLU A 88 10.99 9.90 7.41
C GLU A 88 10.10 9.25 8.49
N ILE A 89 9.92 7.94 8.43
CA ILE A 89 9.17 7.20 9.45
C ILE A 89 9.92 7.25 10.79
N VAL A 90 11.23 7.02 10.77
CA VAL A 90 12.08 7.13 11.98
C VAL A 90 12.06 8.54 12.53
N GLU A 91 12.19 9.57 11.69
CA GLU A 91 12.08 10.97 12.10
C GLU A 91 10.75 11.25 12.81
N ALA A 92 9.63 10.79 12.25
CA ALA A 92 8.32 10.97 12.87
C ALA A 92 8.24 10.31 14.26
N HIS A 93 8.82 9.11 14.43
CA HIS A 93 8.89 8.44 15.72
C HIS A 93 9.81 9.15 16.71
N MET A 94 10.95 9.67 16.26
CA MET A 94 11.88 10.43 17.12
C MET A 94 11.21 11.70 17.63
N VAL A 95 10.58 12.48 16.75
CA VAL A 95 9.84 13.69 17.10
C VAL A 95 8.67 13.37 18.05
N ALA A 96 7.91 12.32 17.77
CA ALA A 96 6.82 11.91 18.65
C ALA A 96 7.33 11.54 20.05
N ARG A 97 8.42 10.78 20.14
CA ARG A 97 9.04 10.38 21.42
C ARG A 97 9.54 11.60 22.21
N GLU A 98 10.22 12.54 21.55
CA GLU A 98 10.73 13.77 22.19
C GLU A 98 9.58 14.60 22.78
N LEU A 99 8.43 14.63 22.10
CA LEU A 99 7.25 15.39 22.52
C LEU A 99 6.33 14.63 23.48
N GLY A 100 6.60 13.36 23.80
CA GLY A 100 5.70 12.50 24.58
C GLY A 100 4.36 12.23 23.85
N LEU A 101 4.41 12.12 22.51
CA LEU A 101 3.28 11.92 21.62
C LEU A 101 3.35 10.56 20.92
N GLU A 102 2.26 10.16 20.26
CA GLU A 102 2.19 8.91 19.50
C GLU A 102 2.75 9.09 18.08
N GLY A 103 3.67 8.22 17.69
CA GLY A 103 4.18 8.09 16.33
C GLY A 103 3.21 7.34 15.40
N PRO A 104 3.55 7.23 14.09
CA PRO A 104 2.73 6.48 13.16
C PRO A 104 2.71 4.98 13.51
N ALA A 105 1.51 4.39 13.59
CA ALA A 105 1.34 2.98 13.93
C ALA A 105 1.45 2.05 12.70
N VAL A 106 1.27 2.60 11.49
CA VAL A 106 1.14 1.82 10.26
C VAL A 106 1.68 2.58 9.06
N GLU A 107 2.32 1.85 8.15
CA GLU A 107 2.71 2.35 6.83
C GLU A 107 1.86 1.68 5.73
N GLN A 108 1.53 2.45 4.69
CA GLN A 108 0.84 1.92 3.51
C GLN A 108 1.74 2.00 2.27
N PRO A 109 2.63 1.03 2.04
CA PRO A 109 3.51 1.00 0.88
C PRO A 109 2.90 0.24 -0.30
N GLU A 110 3.36 0.53 -1.52
CA GLU A 110 3.18 -0.39 -2.65
C GLU A 110 3.99 -1.67 -2.39
N TYR A 111 3.33 -2.83 -2.45
CA TYR A 111 4.00 -4.11 -2.35
C TYR A 111 3.34 -5.15 -3.25
N ASN A 112 4.12 -5.71 -4.13
CA ASN A 112 3.75 -6.78 -5.05
C ASN A 112 5.02 -7.43 -5.60
N MET A 113 4.87 -8.48 -6.38
CA MET A 113 5.98 -9.24 -6.95
C MET A 113 7.01 -8.40 -7.73
N PHE A 114 6.63 -7.20 -8.21
CA PHE A 114 7.54 -6.27 -8.92
C PHE A 114 8.08 -5.12 -8.06
N ASN A 115 7.47 -4.83 -6.90
CA ASN A 115 7.86 -3.77 -5.98
C ASN A 115 8.09 -4.36 -4.58
N ARG A 116 9.33 -4.76 -4.27
CA ARG A 116 9.68 -5.54 -3.07
C ARG A 116 10.50 -4.75 -2.05
N ASN A 117 11.31 -3.80 -2.51
CA ASN A 117 12.40 -3.21 -1.72
C ASN A 117 11.95 -2.63 -0.38
N LYS A 118 10.85 -1.87 -0.34
CA LYS A 118 10.39 -1.24 0.90
C LYS A 118 10.15 -2.26 2.02
N ILE A 119 9.38 -3.31 1.73
CA ILE A 119 9.01 -4.32 2.73
C ILE A 119 10.17 -5.29 3.02
N GLU A 120 10.90 -5.69 1.98
CA GLU A 120 11.90 -6.76 2.10
C GLU A 120 13.32 -6.25 2.37
N SER A 121 13.55 -4.93 2.35
CA SER A 121 14.86 -4.31 2.61
C SER A 121 14.72 -3.06 3.48
N ASP A 122 14.12 -1.99 2.97
CA ASP A 122 14.22 -0.65 3.56
C ASP A 122 13.59 -0.56 4.96
N TYR A 123 12.51 -1.30 5.21
CA TYR A 123 11.72 -1.25 6.45
C TYR A 123 12.09 -2.32 7.48
N LEU A 124 13.05 -3.20 7.22
CA LEU A 124 13.39 -4.29 8.15
C LEU A 124 13.76 -3.80 9.56
N THR A 125 14.53 -2.72 9.64
CA THR A 125 14.89 -2.12 10.92
C THR A 125 13.70 -1.47 11.62
N ILE A 126 12.75 -0.92 10.86
CA ILE A 126 11.50 -0.33 11.38
C ILE A 126 10.62 -1.43 11.99
N PHE A 127 10.43 -2.53 11.27
CA PHE A 127 9.66 -3.67 11.78
C PHE A 127 10.26 -4.22 13.08
N LYS A 128 11.57 -4.38 13.11
CA LYS A 128 12.29 -4.92 14.28
C LYS A 128 12.27 -3.99 15.48
N ASN A 129 12.49 -2.70 15.28
CA ASN A 129 12.77 -1.75 16.36
C ASN A 129 11.55 -0.94 16.80
N ILE A 130 10.58 -0.76 15.91
CA ILE A 130 9.38 0.04 16.14
C ILE A 130 8.13 -0.86 16.26
N GLY A 131 8.10 -1.98 15.54
CA GLY A 131 6.94 -2.88 15.53
C GLY A 131 5.77 -2.36 14.71
N MET A 132 6.05 -1.53 13.69
CA MET A 132 5.03 -0.90 12.85
C MET A 132 4.34 -1.93 11.94
N GLY A 133 3.00 -1.83 11.83
CA GLY A 133 2.22 -2.64 10.88
C GLY A 133 2.24 -2.10 9.46
N THR A 134 1.79 -2.90 8.50
CA THR A 134 1.62 -2.47 7.11
C THR A 134 0.27 -2.82 6.53
N THR A 135 -0.25 -1.91 5.68
CA THR A 135 -1.45 -2.12 4.86
C THR A 135 -1.06 -1.93 3.40
N ILE A 136 -0.57 -2.98 2.76
CA ILE A 136 0.01 -2.86 1.42
C ILE A 136 -1.05 -2.56 0.36
N TRP A 137 -0.70 -1.71 -0.62
CA TRP A 137 -1.56 -1.42 -1.76
C TRP A 137 -1.00 -1.99 -3.07
N SER A 138 -1.89 -2.18 -4.04
CA SER A 138 -1.57 -2.71 -5.37
C SER A 138 -0.92 -4.12 -5.39
N PRO A 139 -1.43 -5.10 -4.62
CA PRO A 139 -0.86 -6.45 -4.61
C PRO A 139 -0.88 -7.13 -5.98
N LEU A 140 -1.76 -6.69 -6.89
CA LEU A 140 -1.85 -7.16 -8.27
C LEU A 140 -1.15 -6.23 -9.29
N ALA A 141 -0.26 -5.33 -8.84
CA ALA A 141 0.48 -4.42 -9.72
C ALA A 141 -0.42 -3.71 -10.76
N SER A 142 -1.48 -3.04 -10.28
CA SER A 142 -2.49 -2.37 -11.12
C SER A 142 -3.24 -3.30 -12.12
N GLY A 143 -3.29 -4.58 -11.79
CA GLY A 143 -3.93 -5.62 -12.60
C GLY A 143 -2.98 -6.35 -13.55
N LEU A 144 -1.69 -6.02 -13.58
CA LEU A 144 -0.69 -6.73 -14.38
C LEU A 144 -0.60 -8.21 -13.97
N LEU A 145 -0.56 -8.48 -12.66
CA LEU A 145 -0.50 -9.81 -12.08
C LEU A 145 -1.85 -10.59 -12.15
N THR A 146 -2.76 -10.18 -13.00
CA THR A 146 -3.92 -10.99 -13.38
C THR A 146 -3.72 -11.72 -14.70
N GLY A 147 -2.65 -11.40 -15.46
CA GLY A 147 -2.40 -11.93 -16.80
C GLY A 147 -3.25 -11.30 -17.91
N LYS A 148 -4.25 -10.46 -17.58
CA LYS A 148 -5.18 -9.90 -18.58
C LYS A 148 -4.54 -8.96 -19.61
N TYR A 149 -3.31 -8.54 -19.39
CA TYR A 149 -2.57 -7.64 -20.29
C TYR A 149 -1.52 -8.39 -21.14
N ASN A 150 -1.45 -9.73 -21.07
CA ASN A 150 -0.46 -10.51 -21.81
C ASN A 150 -0.58 -10.34 -23.32
N ASP A 151 -1.82 -10.23 -23.84
CA ASP A 151 -2.11 -10.10 -25.28
C ASP A 151 -2.53 -8.68 -25.67
N GLY A 152 -2.31 -7.69 -24.81
CA GLY A 152 -2.68 -6.30 -25.05
C GLY A 152 -3.55 -5.72 -23.94
N ILE A 153 -4.13 -4.54 -24.18
CA ILE A 153 -4.96 -3.84 -23.19
C ILE A 153 -6.44 -4.08 -23.51
N PRO A 154 -7.18 -4.89 -22.73
CA PRO A 154 -8.60 -5.10 -22.95
C PRO A 154 -9.39 -3.78 -22.78
N GLU A 155 -10.40 -3.59 -23.62
CA GLU A 155 -11.36 -2.49 -23.50
C GLU A 155 -12.06 -2.53 -22.13
N GLY A 156 -12.30 -1.37 -21.52
CA GLY A 156 -12.91 -1.26 -20.20
C GLY A 156 -12.00 -1.67 -19.02
N SER A 157 -10.75 -2.07 -19.30
CA SER A 157 -9.76 -2.32 -18.26
C SER A 157 -9.20 -1.00 -17.69
N ARG A 158 -8.60 -1.05 -16.48
CA ARG A 158 -8.03 0.15 -15.85
C ARG A 158 -7.00 0.88 -16.72
N LEU A 159 -6.17 0.14 -17.46
CA LEU A 159 -5.13 0.72 -18.30
C LEU A 159 -5.68 1.25 -19.65
N SER A 160 -6.93 0.95 -20.02
CA SER A 160 -7.57 1.52 -21.20
C SER A 160 -8.22 2.89 -20.94
N LEU A 161 -8.37 3.28 -19.66
CA LEU A 161 -9.04 4.53 -19.30
C LEU A 161 -8.19 5.75 -19.67
N GLU A 162 -8.84 6.81 -20.10
CA GLU A 162 -8.24 8.13 -20.34
C GLU A 162 -7.64 8.69 -19.04
N GLY A 163 -6.47 9.34 -19.12
CA GLY A 163 -5.75 9.87 -17.96
C GLY A 163 -4.91 8.85 -17.20
N TYR A 164 -4.88 7.57 -17.64
CA TYR A 164 -4.05 6.51 -17.04
C TYR A 164 -2.82 6.15 -17.88
N GLU A 165 -2.41 6.99 -18.84
CA GLU A 165 -1.24 6.77 -19.72
C GLU A 165 0.04 6.60 -18.92
N TRP A 166 0.23 7.40 -17.87
CA TRP A 166 1.38 7.30 -16.97
C TRP A 166 1.48 5.93 -16.29
N LEU A 167 0.32 5.35 -15.90
CA LEU A 167 0.25 4.05 -15.27
C LEU A 167 0.51 2.93 -16.29
N ARG A 168 -0.02 3.08 -17.50
CA ARG A 168 0.22 2.18 -18.62
C ARG A 168 1.71 2.07 -18.93
N ASN A 169 2.38 3.20 -19.06
CA ASN A 169 3.82 3.26 -19.34
C ASN A 169 4.68 2.65 -18.21
N LYS A 170 4.23 2.78 -16.95
CA LYS A 170 4.89 2.16 -15.79
C LYS A 170 4.64 0.65 -15.71
N ALA A 171 3.44 0.19 -16.03
CA ALA A 171 3.02 -1.19 -15.85
C ALA A 171 3.45 -2.10 -17.01
N LEU A 172 3.24 -1.66 -18.26
CA LEU A 172 3.44 -2.48 -19.46
C LEU A 172 4.87 -2.37 -20.00
N ILE A 173 5.84 -2.85 -19.23
CA ILE A 173 7.22 -3.05 -19.69
C ILE A 173 7.33 -4.49 -20.15
N GLY A 174 7.86 -4.73 -21.37
CA GLY A 174 7.91 -6.06 -22.01
C GLY A 174 8.46 -7.16 -21.11
N GLU A 175 9.55 -6.91 -20.41
CA GLU A 175 10.15 -7.85 -19.45
C GLU A 175 9.17 -8.27 -18.33
N LYS A 176 8.31 -7.35 -17.85
CA LYS A 176 7.29 -7.69 -16.85
C LYS A 176 6.21 -8.60 -17.40
N ILE A 177 5.80 -8.39 -18.66
CA ILE A 177 4.81 -9.25 -19.33
C ILE A 177 5.33 -10.68 -19.45
N GLU A 178 6.59 -10.85 -19.87
CA GLU A 178 7.23 -12.17 -19.97
C GLU A 178 7.23 -12.89 -18.61
N LYS A 179 7.58 -12.19 -17.53
CA LYS A 179 7.52 -12.72 -16.16
C LYS A 179 6.09 -13.07 -15.74
N VAL A 180 5.10 -12.25 -16.08
CA VAL A 180 3.67 -12.53 -15.81
C VAL A 180 3.22 -13.80 -16.51
N VAL A 181 3.64 -14.03 -17.77
CA VAL A 181 3.33 -15.28 -18.50
C VAL A 181 3.93 -16.50 -17.78
N GLN A 182 5.19 -16.40 -17.32
CA GLN A 182 5.86 -17.49 -16.60
C GLN A 182 5.18 -17.74 -15.23
N LEU A 183 4.84 -16.69 -14.48
CA LEU A 183 4.10 -16.80 -13.22
C LEU A 183 2.71 -17.40 -13.43
N GLY A 184 2.06 -17.09 -14.56
CA GLY A 184 0.77 -17.69 -14.93
C GLY A 184 0.88 -19.21 -15.11
N LYS A 185 1.91 -19.68 -15.83
CA LYS A 185 2.19 -21.12 -15.98
C LYS A 185 2.43 -21.80 -14.63
N LEU A 186 3.21 -21.17 -13.76
CA LEU A 186 3.42 -21.69 -12.41
C LEU A 186 2.11 -21.77 -11.61
N ALA A 187 1.26 -20.75 -11.70
CA ALA A 187 -0.05 -20.75 -11.04
C ALA A 187 -0.94 -21.89 -11.56
N ASP A 188 -0.97 -22.13 -12.88
CA ASP A 188 -1.71 -23.23 -13.50
C ASP A 188 -1.21 -24.60 -13.02
N GLU A 189 0.12 -24.80 -12.93
CA GLU A 189 0.72 -26.01 -12.36
C GLU A 189 0.29 -26.26 -10.90
N LEU A 190 0.12 -25.17 -10.13
CA LEU A 190 -0.34 -25.22 -8.74
C LEU A 190 -1.87 -25.30 -8.60
N GLY A 191 -2.61 -25.33 -9.71
CA GLY A 191 -4.06 -25.43 -9.73
C GLY A 191 -4.81 -24.17 -9.26
N VAL A 192 -4.17 -23.00 -9.35
CA VAL A 192 -4.75 -21.71 -8.96
C VAL A 192 -4.61 -20.66 -10.05
N LYS A 193 -5.39 -19.60 -9.98
CA LYS A 193 -5.20 -18.45 -10.88
C LYS A 193 -4.09 -17.54 -10.38
N LEU A 194 -3.42 -16.87 -11.32
CA LEU A 194 -2.32 -15.95 -11.02
C LEU A 194 -2.67 -14.86 -9.98
N PRO A 195 -3.86 -14.22 -9.96
CA PRO A 195 -4.20 -13.28 -8.91
C PRO A 195 -4.23 -13.92 -7.51
N VAL A 196 -4.64 -15.18 -7.37
CA VAL A 196 -4.62 -15.92 -6.10
C VAL A 196 -3.19 -16.12 -5.64
N LEU A 197 -2.32 -16.64 -6.52
CA LEU A 197 -0.88 -16.81 -6.26
C LEU A 197 -0.23 -15.49 -5.84
N SER A 198 -0.53 -14.40 -6.55
CA SER A 198 0.07 -13.08 -6.33
C SER A 198 -0.33 -12.47 -4.98
N VAL A 199 -1.61 -12.56 -4.61
CA VAL A 199 -2.08 -12.09 -3.30
C VAL A 199 -1.54 -12.96 -2.18
N ALA A 200 -1.56 -14.28 -2.34
CA ALA A 200 -1.00 -15.22 -1.37
C ALA A 200 0.49 -14.96 -1.14
N TRP A 201 1.25 -14.68 -2.20
CA TRP A 201 2.66 -14.30 -2.11
C TRP A 201 2.86 -13.03 -1.26
N CYS A 202 2.03 -12.01 -1.45
CA CYS A 202 2.11 -10.79 -0.64
C CYS A 202 1.86 -11.07 0.84
N ILE A 203 0.78 -11.79 1.18
CA ILE A 203 0.39 -12.07 2.57
C ILE A 203 1.23 -13.18 3.22
N LYS A 204 2.07 -13.89 2.47
CA LYS A 204 3.09 -14.81 3.00
C LYS A 204 4.19 -14.08 3.76
N ASN A 205 4.47 -12.83 3.43
CA ASN A 205 5.46 -12.04 4.12
C ASN A 205 4.95 -11.64 5.53
N PRO A 206 5.64 -11.99 6.62
CA PRO A 206 5.18 -11.73 7.98
C PRO A 206 5.08 -10.22 8.32
N ASN A 207 5.73 -9.36 7.54
CA ASN A 207 5.66 -7.91 7.69
C ASN A 207 4.45 -7.28 6.96
N VAL A 208 3.62 -8.08 6.29
CA VAL A 208 2.37 -7.64 5.67
C VAL A 208 1.21 -7.97 6.60
N THR A 209 0.66 -6.93 7.25
CA THR A 209 -0.48 -7.09 8.16
C THR A 209 -1.77 -7.29 7.39
N THR A 210 -1.96 -6.55 6.29
CA THR A 210 -3.13 -6.71 5.41
C THR A 210 -2.82 -6.24 3.99
N ALA A 211 -3.49 -6.82 3.00
CA ALA A 211 -3.41 -6.43 1.60
C ALA A 211 -4.71 -5.74 1.17
N ILE A 212 -4.60 -4.51 0.67
CA ILE A 212 -5.74 -3.74 0.17
C ILE A 212 -6.05 -4.19 -1.25
N LEU A 213 -7.18 -4.85 -1.42
CA LEU A 213 -7.69 -5.30 -2.70
C LEU A 213 -8.61 -4.24 -3.34
N GLY A 214 -8.68 -4.27 -4.67
CA GLY A 214 -9.65 -3.51 -5.46
C GLY A 214 -10.35 -4.43 -6.44
N ALA A 215 -11.67 -4.37 -6.49
CA ALA A 215 -12.48 -5.15 -7.42
C ALA A 215 -13.57 -4.28 -8.05
N THR A 216 -13.88 -4.52 -9.32
CA THR A 216 -15.01 -3.91 -10.03
C THR A 216 -16.19 -4.88 -10.18
N LYS A 217 -15.98 -6.15 -9.82
CA LYS A 217 -16.97 -7.23 -9.81
C LYS A 217 -16.77 -8.09 -8.58
N GLU A 218 -17.84 -8.55 -7.97
CA GLU A 218 -17.84 -9.43 -6.79
C GLU A 218 -16.98 -10.68 -7.01
N SER A 219 -17.12 -11.33 -8.18
CA SER A 219 -16.33 -12.52 -8.53
C SER A 219 -14.82 -12.32 -8.53
N GLN A 220 -14.32 -11.10 -8.72
CA GLN A 220 -12.90 -10.79 -8.61
C GLN A 220 -12.43 -10.80 -7.14
N LEU A 221 -13.28 -10.33 -6.24
CA LEU A 221 -13.00 -10.36 -4.81
C LEU A 221 -13.05 -11.79 -4.28
N GLU A 222 -14.11 -12.54 -4.59
CA GLU A 222 -14.24 -13.96 -4.24
C GLU A 222 -13.03 -14.77 -4.71
N GLU A 223 -12.57 -14.54 -5.94
CA GLU A 223 -11.38 -15.21 -6.47
C GLU A 223 -10.12 -14.87 -5.66
N THR A 224 -9.86 -13.60 -5.40
CA THR A 224 -8.63 -13.18 -4.70
C THR A 224 -8.64 -13.58 -3.22
N LEU A 225 -9.79 -13.73 -2.57
CA LEU A 225 -9.91 -14.19 -1.18
C LEU A 225 -9.45 -15.65 -1.01
N LYS A 226 -9.48 -16.48 -2.07
CA LYS A 226 -8.92 -17.84 -2.05
C LYS A 226 -7.41 -17.85 -1.75
N ALA A 227 -6.75 -16.72 -1.83
CA ALA A 227 -5.34 -16.58 -1.47
C ALA A 227 -5.06 -17.02 -0.01
N ILE A 228 -6.02 -16.84 0.90
CA ILE A 228 -5.90 -17.25 2.30
C ILE A 228 -5.84 -18.78 2.40
N GLU A 229 -6.70 -19.47 1.67
CA GLU A 229 -6.75 -20.94 1.64
C GLU A 229 -5.53 -21.54 0.93
N PHE A 230 -5.00 -20.83 -0.05
CA PHE A 230 -3.82 -21.25 -0.81
C PHE A 230 -2.49 -21.01 -0.06
N LEU A 231 -2.46 -20.12 0.93
CA LEU A 231 -1.25 -19.72 1.64
C LEU A 231 -0.37 -20.89 2.15
N PRO A 232 -0.93 -22.00 2.71
CA PRO A 232 -0.13 -23.14 3.17
C PRO A 232 0.65 -23.86 2.04
N GLN A 233 0.22 -23.74 0.79
CA GLN A 233 0.87 -24.36 -0.38
C GLN A 233 2.10 -23.59 -0.86
N LEU A 234 2.30 -22.34 -0.43
CA LEU A 234 3.50 -21.54 -0.70
C LEU A 234 4.67 -22.03 0.17
N ASN A 235 5.20 -23.22 -0.13
CA ASN A 235 6.40 -23.75 0.50
C ASN A 235 7.68 -23.09 -0.07
N GLU A 236 8.85 -23.46 0.45
CA GLU A 236 10.14 -22.89 0.05
C GLU A 236 10.45 -23.14 -1.43
N GLU A 237 10.08 -24.31 -1.96
CA GLU A 237 10.29 -24.65 -3.38
C GLU A 237 9.50 -23.70 -4.30
N VAL A 238 8.21 -23.51 -4.02
CA VAL A 238 7.34 -22.58 -4.78
C VAL A 238 7.87 -21.15 -4.68
N MET A 239 8.27 -20.71 -3.49
CA MET A 239 8.83 -19.37 -3.29
C MET A 239 10.15 -19.18 -4.06
N SER A 240 11.03 -20.20 -4.10
CA SER A 240 12.26 -20.16 -4.87
C SER A 240 11.98 -20.03 -6.37
N ARG A 241 11.04 -20.81 -6.91
CA ARG A 241 10.64 -20.72 -8.33
C ARG A 241 10.08 -19.32 -8.68
N ILE A 242 9.29 -18.73 -7.79
CA ILE A 242 8.81 -17.35 -7.96
C ILE A 242 9.99 -16.37 -7.99
N ASP A 243 10.93 -16.49 -7.06
CA ASP A 243 12.13 -15.62 -6.99
C ASP A 243 13.01 -15.75 -8.25
N GLU A 244 13.17 -16.95 -8.79
CA GLU A 244 13.90 -17.21 -10.05
C GLU A 244 13.22 -16.53 -11.25
N ILE A 245 11.90 -16.65 -11.38
CA ILE A 245 11.14 -15.99 -12.45
C ILE A 245 11.27 -14.48 -12.35
N LEU A 246 11.13 -13.94 -11.14
CA LEU A 246 11.13 -12.50 -10.91
C LEU A 246 12.53 -11.87 -11.04
N GLY A 247 13.58 -12.54 -10.55
CA GLY A 247 14.95 -12.05 -10.58
C GLY A 247 15.17 -10.71 -9.90
N ASN A 248 14.32 -10.33 -8.93
CA ASN A 248 14.30 -9.00 -8.29
C ASN A 248 14.26 -9.05 -6.76
N LYS A 249 14.65 -10.20 -6.19
CA LYS A 249 14.76 -10.32 -4.73
C LYS A 249 15.81 -9.34 -4.21
N PRO A 250 15.47 -8.49 -3.22
CA PRO A 250 16.42 -7.55 -2.67
C PRO A 250 17.64 -8.25 -2.07
N HIS A 251 18.83 -7.77 -2.40
CA HIS A 251 20.06 -8.18 -1.72
C HIS A 251 20.16 -7.43 -0.40
N LEU A 252 20.18 -8.19 0.69
CA LEU A 252 20.46 -7.61 2.00
C LEU A 252 21.98 -7.53 2.19
N PRO A 253 22.52 -6.44 2.77
CA PRO A 253 23.94 -6.38 3.09
C PRO A 253 24.32 -7.54 4.02
N GLU A 254 25.37 -8.26 3.69
CA GLU A 254 26.00 -9.19 4.62
C GLU A 254 26.69 -8.37 5.70
N HIS A 255 26.32 -8.58 6.96
CA HIS A 255 26.91 -7.93 8.13
C HIS A 255 27.91 -8.86 8.80
#